data_c8f454c1eae1cfcbaf2e9bf6caa2da9d
#
_entry.id   c8f454c1eae1cfcbaf2e9bf6caa2da9d
#
_cell.length_a   1.000
_cell.length_b   1.000
_cell.length_c   1.000
_cell.angle_alpha   90.00
_cell.angle_beta   90.00
_cell.angle_gamma   90.00
#
_symmetry.space_group_name_H-M   'P 1'
#
loop_
_entity.id
_entity.type
_entity.pdbx_description
1 polymer ?
#
loop_
_entity_poly.entity_id
_entity_poly.type
_entity_poly.pdbx_seq_one_letter_code
_entity_poly.pdbx_strand_id
1 'polypeptide(L)'
;MTTPKQTFQGRAVAGALDRMARRGRRAFAIAGLAALAALAALAALSAPQQIAARDRPAITPVPCAQQEWQFSNPAFEALPGAKAYFGTYDGSLYRIEVPDNWNGELVLWAHGYFPTNGQNGSTLRLENHPIREHLIREGFAWAASSYRCNGYVPGQGLLDTVALTDLFTKKSGTSVPRRTYLTGISMGGHATILGLHRLPTTFAGGLAMCAAGPELFDYFTGVAAAAEVITDIRFTPDEIRQDLEKMTGVLGHPPGYTEKGRQLASVEIDISGGPRPFAVEGLASDERFLALIAAGAPAIAGNTAPLYRGVDTTHIRYALDEGLGLTSASLERSVRRKSGDPEYRGEHTPYEEIAPFDGRIERPLITLHGTGDLWVPISLEQSLKHAVAKAGREKLLTQRVMRIAGHCGFSQPEQIKAFDDLIRWVRDGQRPDGDDVDGSMADAGKRFTDPLRENDPGGLRIVAPMKR
;
A
#
# COMPACT_ATOMS: atom_id res chain seq x y z
N MET A 1 69.90 83.64 -9.97
CA MET A 1 70.44 82.38 -10.45
C MET A 1 69.62 81.22 -9.84
N THR A 2 68.96 80.48 -10.70
CA THR A 2 68.74 79.02 -10.59
C THR A 2 67.96 78.51 -9.40
N THR A 3 66.91 77.77 -9.48
CA THR A 3 66.14 77.03 -10.47
C THR A 3 65.03 76.19 -9.76
N PRO A 4 63.99 75.90 -10.35
CA PRO A 4 62.94 75.05 -9.74
C PRO A 4 63.04 73.61 -10.26
N LYS A 5 62.78 72.63 -9.42
CA LYS A 5 62.38 71.27 -9.81
C LYS A 5 61.80 70.50 -8.59
N GLN A 6 60.51 70.46 -8.45
CA GLN A 6 59.83 69.34 -7.79
C GLN A 6 58.30 69.55 -7.82
N THR A 7 57.66 69.22 -8.93
CA THR A 7 56.20 69.14 -8.97
C THR A 7 55.65 68.10 -9.98
N PHE A 8 56.37 66.99 -10.21
CA PHE A 8 55.85 66.02 -11.19
C PHE A 8 55.62 64.58 -10.69
N GLN A 9 56.00 64.23 -9.46
CA GLN A 9 55.85 62.90 -8.97
C GLN A 9 54.57 62.63 -8.13
N GLY A 10 53.91 63.66 -7.56
CA GLY A 10 52.72 63.48 -6.70
C GLY A 10 51.46 63.13 -7.43
N ARG A 11 51.29 63.53 -8.69
CA ARG A 11 50.00 63.21 -9.43
C ARG A 11 49.90 61.81 -10.01
N ALA A 12 51.00 61.13 -10.28
CA ALA A 12 51.02 59.79 -10.84
C ALA A 12 50.70 58.73 -9.80
N VAL A 13 51.10 58.90 -8.55
CA VAL A 13 50.86 57.96 -7.45
C VAL A 13 49.36 57.97 -6.97
N ALA A 14 48.78 59.18 -6.87
CA ALA A 14 47.38 59.35 -6.49
C ALA A 14 46.39 58.68 -7.49
N GLY A 15 46.71 58.82 -8.80
CA GLY A 15 45.91 58.19 -9.87
C GLY A 15 46.04 56.65 -9.93
N ALA A 16 47.20 56.11 -9.49
CA ALA A 16 47.36 54.64 -9.40
C ALA A 16 46.65 54.04 -8.23
N LEU A 17 46.61 54.64 -7.06
CA LEU A 17 45.87 54.18 -5.87
C LEU A 17 44.39 54.29 -6.05
N ASP A 18 43.86 55.32 -6.71
CA ASP A 18 42.38 55.40 -6.99
C ASP A 18 41.97 54.37 -8.04
N ARG A 19 42.80 54.02 -9.02
CA ARG A 19 42.55 52.94 -9.97
C ARG A 19 42.57 51.54 -9.30
N MET A 20 43.45 51.31 -8.34
CA MET A 20 43.49 50.06 -7.55
C MET A 20 42.27 49.94 -6.62
N ALA A 21 41.87 51.03 -5.95
CA ALA A 21 40.70 51.04 -5.11
C ALA A 21 39.39 50.80 -5.90
N ARG A 22 39.28 51.37 -7.10
CA ARG A 22 38.11 51.12 -7.99
C ARG A 22 38.10 49.70 -8.58
N ARG A 23 39.26 49.11 -8.88
CA ARG A 23 39.36 47.70 -9.29
C ARG A 23 39.03 46.74 -8.16
N GLY A 24 39.50 47.01 -6.92
CA GLY A 24 39.13 46.21 -5.74
C GLY A 24 37.62 46.23 -5.46
N ARG A 25 36.98 47.43 -5.48
CA ARG A 25 35.52 47.57 -5.29
C ARG A 25 34.72 46.88 -6.39
N ARG A 26 35.14 46.89 -7.65
CA ARG A 26 34.51 46.15 -8.75
C ARG A 26 34.69 44.64 -8.61
N ALA A 27 35.84 44.15 -8.17
CA ALA A 27 36.10 42.74 -7.94
C ALA A 27 35.25 42.20 -6.77
N PHE A 28 35.15 42.98 -5.67
CA PHE A 28 34.25 42.60 -4.56
C PHE A 28 32.77 42.64 -4.94
N ALA A 29 32.31 43.58 -5.74
CA ALA A 29 30.95 43.66 -6.22
C ALA A 29 30.59 42.48 -7.16
N ILE A 30 31.54 42.08 -8.04
CA ILE A 30 31.36 40.95 -8.96
C ILE A 30 31.40 39.62 -8.17
N ALA A 31 32.29 39.48 -7.18
CA ALA A 31 32.31 38.28 -6.32
C ALA A 31 31.07 38.17 -5.45
N GLY A 32 30.54 39.29 -4.92
CA GLY A 32 29.29 39.33 -4.18
C GLY A 32 28.07 38.95 -5.02
N LEU A 33 28.00 39.45 -6.27
CA LEU A 33 26.94 39.10 -7.21
C LEU A 33 27.04 37.64 -7.66
N ALA A 34 28.22 37.08 -7.85
CA ALA A 34 28.43 35.66 -8.18
C ALA A 34 28.07 34.76 -7.01
N ALA A 35 28.37 35.14 -5.76
CA ALA A 35 27.97 34.39 -4.56
C ALA A 35 26.47 34.43 -4.33
N LEU A 36 25.80 35.57 -4.56
CA LEU A 36 24.36 35.69 -4.51
C LEU A 36 23.65 34.87 -5.62
N ALA A 37 24.22 34.87 -6.82
CA ALA A 37 23.70 34.04 -7.91
C ALA A 37 23.90 32.53 -7.66
N ALA A 38 25.02 32.14 -7.05
CA ALA A 38 25.28 30.76 -6.64
C ALA A 38 24.34 30.30 -5.50
N LEU A 39 24.09 31.17 -4.51
CA LEU A 39 23.10 30.91 -3.45
C LEU A 39 21.66 30.84 -3.99
N ALA A 40 21.31 31.71 -4.96
CA ALA A 40 20.01 31.64 -5.62
C ALA A 40 19.85 30.38 -6.50
N ALA A 41 20.93 29.94 -7.16
CA ALA A 41 20.95 28.70 -7.93
C ALA A 41 20.89 27.46 -7.02
N LEU A 42 21.55 27.46 -5.85
CA LEU A 42 21.44 26.41 -4.83
C LEU A 42 20.06 26.40 -4.18
N ALA A 43 19.43 27.55 -3.95
CA ALA A 43 18.06 27.65 -3.47
C ALA A 43 17.04 27.20 -4.53
N ALA A 44 17.31 27.43 -5.82
CA ALA A 44 16.47 26.92 -6.91
C ALA A 44 16.65 25.41 -7.13
N LEU A 45 17.80 24.83 -6.79
CA LEU A 45 18.05 23.38 -6.81
C LEU A 45 17.49 22.67 -5.57
N SER A 46 17.27 23.38 -4.47
CA SER A 46 16.65 22.88 -3.24
C SER A 46 15.16 23.19 -3.12
N ALA A 47 14.60 24.04 -3.99
CA ALA A 47 13.15 24.08 -4.15
C ALA A 47 12.71 22.72 -4.71
N PRO A 48 11.77 22.00 -4.07
CA PRO A 48 11.18 20.83 -4.71
C PRO A 48 10.70 21.32 -6.07
N GLN A 49 11.22 20.74 -7.15
CA GLN A 49 10.66 20.93 -8.46
C GLN A 49 9.20 20.53 -8.31
N GLN A 50 8.32 21.49 -8.24
CA GLN A 50 6.93 21.30 -8.55
C GLN A 50 6.91 20.87 -10.01
N ILE A 51 7.10 19.56 -10.23
CA ILE A 51 6.71 18.93 -11.49
C ILE A 51 5.24 19.30 -11.59
N ALA A 52 4.92 20.16 -12.54
CA ALA A 52 3.56 20.55 -12.82
C ALA A 52 2.73 19.26 -12.77
N ALA A 53 1.75 19.22 -11.88
CA ALA A 53 0.82 18.10 -11.82
C ALA A 53 0.26 17.99 -13.23
N ARG A 54 0.81 17.06 -14.04
CA ARG A 54 0.17 16.71 -15.29
C ARG A 54 -1.23 16.35 -14.89
N ASP A 55 -2.23 16.83 -15.62
CA ASP A 55 -3.64 16.50 -15.43
C ASP A 55 -3.75 14.97 -15.32
N ARG A 56 -3.61 14.46 -14.11
CA ARG A 56 -3.89 13.04 -13.84
C ARG A 56 -5.40 12.94 -13.86
N PRO A 57 -5.96 11.96 -14.57
CA PRO A 57 -7.41 11.82 -14.64
C PRO A 57 -7.96 11.73 -13.20
N ALA A 58 -9.11 12.35 -12.98
CA ALA A 58 -9.84 12.21 -11.73
C ALA A 58 -10.03 10.71 -11.43
N ILE A 59 -9.90 10.32 -10.15
CA ILE A 59 -10.16 8.93 -9.74
C ILE A 59 -11.61 8.59 -10.09
N THR A 60 -11.78 7.57 -10.92
CA THR A 60 -13.09 7.01 -11.24
C THR A 60 -13.25 5.70 -10.48
N PRO A 61 -13.97 5.68 -9.35
CA PRO A 61 -14.13 4.48 -8.56
C PRO A 61 -15.10 3.51 -9.22
N VAL A 62 -14.93 2.21 -8.93
CA VAL A 62 -15.96 1.21 -9.22
C VAL A 62 -17.25 1.63 -8.51
N PRO A 63 -18.41 1.62 -9.21
CA PRO A 63 -19.67 2.04 -8.61
C PRO A 63 -20.05 1.20 -7.38
N CYS A 64 -20.55 1.86 -6.36
CA CYS A 64 -21.14 1.18 -5.20
C CYS A 64 -22.27 0.25 -5.58
N ALA A 65 -22.45 -0.83 -4.83
CA ALA A 65 -23.63 -1.68 -4.96
C ALA A 65 -24.92 -0.86 -4.77
N GLN A 66 -25.89 -1.11 -5.64
CA GLN A 66 -27.19 -0.42 -5.60
C GLN A 66 -28.06 -1.05 -4.50
N GLN A 67 -27.90 -0.56 -3.28
CA GLN A 67 -28.71 -0.98 -2.12
C GLN A 67 -28.85 0.19 -1.14
N GLU A 68 -29.83 0.09 -0.23
CA GLU A 68 -29.96 1.02 0.87
C GLU A 68 -28.91 0.71 1.95
N TRP A 69 -28.13 1.75 2.32
CA TRP A 69 -27.10 1.64 3.34
C TRP A 69 -27.64 2.13 4.69
N GLN A 70 -27.45 1.32 5.71
CA GLN A 70 -27.73 1.69 7.09
C GLN A 70 -26.46 2.23 7.75
N PHE A 71 -26.62 3.12 8.72
CA PHE A 71 -25.50 3.67 9.49
C PHE A 71 -25.42 3.04 10.87
N SER A 72 -24.26 2.51 11.24
CA SER A 72 -23.97 2.22 12.63
C SER A 72 -23.84 3.53 13.45
N ASN A 73 -23.85 3.42 14.78
CA ASN A 73 -23.58 4.60 15.61
C ASN A 73 -22.13 5.08 15.43
N PRO A 74 -21.86 6.29 14.93
CA PRO A 74 -20.50 6.80 14.76
C PRO A 74 -19.85 7.23 16.07
N ALA A 75 -20.61 7.39 17.15
CA ALA A 75 -20.11 7.92 18.42
C ALA A 75 -18.96 7.06 18.98
N PHE A 76 -17.98 7.74 19.58
CA PHE A 76 -16.88 7.13 20.29
C PHE A 76 -16.36 8.09 21.37
N GLU A 77 -15.72 7.55 22.39
CA GLU A 77 -15.09 8.35 23.43
C GLU A 77 -13.69 8.80 23.00
N ALA A 78 -13.41 10.09 23.22
CA ALA A 78 -12.07 10.61 23.04
C ALA A 78 -11.11 10.02 24.09
N LEU A 79 -9.86 9.85 23.70
CA LEU A 79 -8.80 9.56 24.65
C LEU A 79 -8.55 10.77 25.59
N PRO A 80 -8.02 10.56 26.81
CA PRO A 80 -7.65 11.65 27.68
C PRO A 80 -6.72 12.66 26.99
N GLY A 81 -7.03 13.95 27.09
CA GLY A 81 -6.28 15.00 26.40
C GLY A 81 -6.57 15.13 24.90
N ALA A 82 -7.71 14.63 24.43
CA ALA A 82 -8.16 14.76 23.06
C ALA A 82 -9.64 15.16 22.97
N LYS A 83 -10.07 15.57 21.78
CA LYS A 83 -11.46 15.90 21.43
C LYS A 83 -11.93 15.01 20.28
N ALA A 84 -13.12 14.42 20.45
CA ALA A 84 -13.76 13.58 19.45
C ALA A 84 -14.82 14.36 18.68
N TYR A 85 -14.83 14.15 17.36
CA TYR A 85 -15.86 14.63 16.44
C TYR A 85 -16.32 13.46 15.59
N PHE A 86 -17.63 13.30 15.45
CA PHE A 86 -18.21 12.19 14.69
C PHE A 86 -19.57 12.58 14.09
N GLY A 87 -20.03 11.80 13.16
CA GLY A 87 -21.32 12.02 12.49
C GLY A 87 -21.34 11.44 11.08
N THR A 88 -22.17 12.06 10.24
CA THR A 88 -22.30 11.73 8.82
C THR A 88 -21.73 12.86 7.96
N TYR A 89 -21.12 12.47 6.85
CA TYR A 89 -20.62 13.41 5.86
C TYR A 89 -20.62 12.78 4.47
N ASP A 90 -21.27 13.41 3.53
CA ASP A 90 -21.33 13.01 2.11
C ASP A 90 -21.64 11.53 1.88
N GLY A 91 -22.66 11.00 2.57
CA GLY A 91 -23.12 9.61 2.44
C GLY A 91 -22.27 8.59 3.21
N SER A 92 -21.31 9.02 4.01
CA SER A 92 -20.50 8.17 4.88
C SER A 92 -20.58 8.60 6.34
N LEU A 93 -20.17 7.71 7.25
CA LEU A 93 -19.89 8.05 8.64
C LEU A 93 -18.44 8.55 8.76
N TYR A 94 -18.17 9.40 9.76
CA TYR A 94 -16.81 9.82 10.06
C TYR A 94 -16.50 9.83 11.55
N ARG A 95 -15.23 9.63 11.90
CA ARG A 95 -14.61 9.92 13.20
C ARG A 95 -13.37 10.77 13.00
N ILE A 96 -13.20 11.76 13.87
CA ILE A 96 -12.01 12.62 13.94
C ILE A 96 -11.66 12.73 15.41
N GLU A 97 -10.38 12.58 15.75
CA GLU A 97 -9.87 12.79 17.10
C GLU A 97 -8.65 13.71 17.05
N VAL A 98 -8.68 14.75 17.86
CA VAL A 98 -7.68 15.82 17.86
C VAL A 98 -7.10 15.96 19.26
N PRO A 99 -5.78 15.71 19.47
CA PRO A 99 -5.17 15.92 20.78
C PRO A 99 -5.05 17.41 21.14
N ASP A 100 -5.07 17.71 22.42
CA ASP A 100 -4.92 19.10 22.92
C ASP A 100 -3.55 19.70 22.54
N ASN A 101 -2.52 18.85 22.46
CA ASN A 101 -1.16 19.20 22.01
C ASN A 101 -0.94 18.99 20.51
N TRP A 102 -1.98 19.17 19.68
CA TRP A 102 -1.90 18.87 18.24
C TRP A 102 -0.65 19.46 17.58
N ASN A 103 0.13 18.60 16.95
CA ASN A 103 1.40 18.94 16.30
C ASN A 103 1.24 19.56 14.89
N GLY A 104 0.02 19.77 14.39
CA GLY A 104 -0.26 20.31 13.06
C GLY A 104 -0.28 19.26 11.95
N GLU A 105 -0.28 17.97 12.26
CA GLU A 105 -0.28 16.89 11.28
C GLU A 105 -1.50 15.96 11.47
N LEU A 106 -2.01 15.43 10.35
CA LEU A 106 -3.21 14.60 10.30
C LEU A 106 -2.87 13.23 9.71
N VAL A 107 -3.38 12.18 10.34
CA VAL A 107 -3.31 10.80 9.84
C VAL A 107 -4.69 10.35 9.40
N LEU A 108 -4.86 10.02 8.14
CA LEU A 108 -6.08 9.45 7.60
C LEU A 108 -5.99 7.93 7.64
N TRP A 109 -7.08 7.29 8.09
CA TRP A 109 -7.22 5.84 8.18
C TRP A 109 -8.17 5.31 7.13
N ALA A 110 -7.66 4.41 6.28
CA ALA A 110 -8.42 3.65 5.30
C ALA A 110 -8.60 2.21 5.80
N HIS A 111 -9.85 1.83 6.09
CA HIS A 111 -10.17 0.50 6.61
C HIS A 111 -10.18 -0.58 5.50
N GLY A 112 -10.19 -1.85 5.91
CA GLY A 112 -10.25 -3.01 5.03
C GLY A 112 -11.64 -3.24 4.42
N TYR A 113 -11.79 -4.37 3.75
CA TYR A 113 -13.04 -4.79 3.12
C TYR A 113 -14.13 -5.12 4.14
N PHE A 114 -15.36 -4.67 3.86
CA PHE A 114 -16.57 -5.13 4.49
C PHE A 114 -17.52 -5.73 3.43
N PRO A 115 -18.14 -6.89 3.70
CA PRO A 115 -19.04 -7.52 2.72
C PRO A 115 -20.30 -6.70 2.48
N THR A 116 -20.91 -6.85 1.30
CA THR A 116 -22.18 -6.21 0.93
C THR A 116 -23.40 -7.07 1.28
N ASN A 117 -23.21 -8.32 1.66
CA ASN A 117 -24.24 -9.31 1.94
C ASN A 117 -24.07 -9.94 3.33
N GLY A 118 -25.00 -10.78 3.72
CA GLY A 118 -24.99 -11.42 5.03
C GLY A 118 -25.45 -10.50 6.16
N GLN A 119 -25.26 -10.95 7.39
CA GLN A 119 -25.63 -10.18 8.59
C GLN A 119 -24.74 -8.92 8.66
N ASN A 120 -25.34 -7.73 8.62
CA ASN A 120 -24.70 -6.43 8.58
C ASN A 120 -24.06 -6.04 7.25
N GLY A 121 -24.25 -6.76 6.16
CA GLY A 121 -23.71 -6.41 4.84
C GLY A 121 -24.19 -5.05 4.30
N SER A 122 -25.38 -4.60 4.69
CA SER A 122 -25.94 -3.27 4.36
C SER A 122 -25.58 -2.18 5.37
N THR A 123 -24.83 -2.48 6.43
CA THR A 123 -24.51 -1.50 7.49
C THR A 123 -23.11 -0.94 7.31
N LEU A 124 -23.01 0.38 7.16
CA LEU A 124 -21.73 1.09 7.15
C LEU A 124 -21.20 1.21 8.57
N ARG A 125 -19.93 0.86 8.77
CA ARG A 125 -19.28 0.80 10.08
C ARG A 125 -17.98 1.59 10.07
N LEU A 126 -17.62 2.11 11.24
CA LEU A 126 -16.37 2.80 11.46
C LEU A 126 -15.42 1.97 12.31
N GLU A 127 -14.18 1.98 11.94
CA GLU A 127 -13.08 1.50 12.77
C GLU A 127 -12.28 2.69 13.32
N ASN A 128 -11.75 2.55 14.53
CA ASN A 128 -10.76 3.48 15.03
C ASN A 128 -9.38 3.14 14.43
N HIS A 129 -8.52 4.13 14.34
CA HIS A 129 -7.14 3.88 13.94
C HIS A 129 -6.49 2.88 14.92
N PRO A 130 -5.86 1.79 14.46
CA PRO A 130 -5.35 0.71 15.34
C PRO A 130 -4.28 1.18 16.32
N ILE A 131 -3.53 2.23 16.00
CA ILE A 131 -2.52 2.83 16.90
C ILE A 131 -2.95 4.22 17.38
N ARG A 132 -4.25 4.47 17.55
CA ARG A 132 -4.79 5.80 17.94
C ARG A 132 -4.18 6.36 19.24
N GLU A 133 -3.91 5.51 20.21
CA GLU A 133 -3.31 5.90 21.48
C GLU A 133 -1.89 6.46 21.30
N HIS A 134 -1.11 5.83 20.42
CA HIS A 134 0.20 6.33 20.04
C HIS A 134 0.09 7.66 19.28
N LEU A 135 -0.81 7.77 18.30
CA LEU A 135 -1.02 9.00 17.54
C LEU A 135 -1.36 10.18 18.45
N ILE A 136 -2.33 10.01 19.34
CA ILE A 136 -2.77 11.07 20.27
C ILE A 136 -1.63 11.48 21.21
N ARG A 137 -0.90 10.52 21.77
CA ARG A 137 0.26 10.79 22.63
C ARG A 137 1.35 11.59 21.93
N GLU A 138 1.63 11.27 20.65
CA GLU A 138 2.65 11.95 19.82
C GLU A 138 2.13 13.24 19.16
N GLY A 139 0.90 13.66 19.49
CA GLY A 139 0.30 14.90 19.05
C GLY A 139 -0.30 14.85 17.63
N PHE A 140 -0.47 13.69 17.02
CA PHE A 140 -1.15 13.56 15.73
C PHE A 140 -2.67 13.52 15.90
N ALA A 141 -3.38 14.29 15.10
CA ALA A 141 -4.80 14.04 14.89
C ALA A 141 -5.00 12.88 13.92
N TRP A 142 -6.11 12.16 14.04
CA TRP A 142 -6.49 11.14 13.06
C TRP A 142 -7.95 11.28 12.64
N ALA A 143 -8.27 10.75 11.45
CA ALA A 143 -9.63 10.68 10.93
C ALA A 143 -9.86 9.39 10.14
N ALA A 144 -11.09 8.88 10.21
CA ALA A 144 -11.55 7.68 9.50
C ALA A 144 -12.95 7.88 8.91
N SER A 145 -13.18 7.31 7.72
CA SER A 145 -14.49 7.21 7.05
C SER A 145 -14.96 5.76 7.06
N SER A 146 -16.29 5.54 7.14
CA SER A 146 -16.89 4.22 6.89
C SER A 146 -16.93 3.87 5.40
N TYR A 147 -16.52 4.80 4.55
CA TYR A 147 -16.91 4.90 3.14
C TYR A 147 -18.44 4.99 2.97
N ARG A 148 -18.90 5.38 1.79
CA ARG A 148 -20.36 5.46 1.48
C ARG A 148 -20.97 4.14 1.08
N CYS A 149 -20.17 3.09 0.94
CA CYS A 149 -20.62 1.73 0.64
C CYS A 149 -19.61 0.69 1.10
N ASN A 150 -20.11 -0.51 1.41
CA ASN A 150 -19.31 -1.70 1.58
C ASN A 150 -19.00 -2.33 0.20
N GLY A 151 -18.18 -3.36 0.18
CA GLY A 151 -17.67 -4.04 -1.00
C GLY A 151 -16.18 -3.79 -1.20
N TYR A 152 -15.63 -4.28 -2.31
CA TYR A 152 -14.25 -3.99 -2.69
C TYR A 152 -14.22 -2.69 -3.51
N VAL A 153 -14.02 -1.58 -2.82
CA VAL A 153 -14.19 -0.21 -3.34
C VAL A 153 -13.02 0.70 -2.92
N PRO A 154 -11.75 0.33 -3.17
CA PRO A 154 -10.61 1.11 -2.70
C PRO A 154 -10.57 2.53 -3.28
N GLY A 155 -11.03 2.76 -4.51
CA GLY A 155 -11.11 4.10 -5.11
C GLY A 155 -12.16 4.98 -4.43
N GLN A 156 -13.37 4.46 -4.18
CA GLN A 156 -14.39 5.19 -3.42
C GLN A 156 -13.95 5.42 -1.98
N GLY A 157 -13.34 4.41 -1.36
CA GLY A 157 -12.77 4.52 -0.01
C GLY A 157 -11.71 5.60 0.10
N LEU A 158 -10.84 5.72 -0.91
CA LEU A 158 -9.87 6.80 -1.00
C LEU A 158 -10.54 8.18 -1.08
N LEU A 159 -11.54 8.33 -1.96
CA LEU A 159 -12.25 9.61 -2.12
C LEU A 159 -12.93 10.04 -0.83
N ASP A 160 -13.65 9.13 -0.17
CA ASP A 160 -14.35 9.41 1.09
C ASP A 160 -13.38 9.70 2.25
N THR A 161 -12.20 9.06 2.25
CA THR A 161 -11.13 9.31 3.23
C THR A 161 -10.48 10.66 3.01
N VAL A 162 -10.17 11.03 1.76
CA VAL A 162 -9.56 12.33 1.41
C VAL A 162 -10.50 13.49 1.76
N ALA A 163 -11.80 13.32 1.55
CA ALA A 163 -12.81 14.33 1.89
C ALA A 163 -12.78 14.74 3.37
N LEU A 164 -12.27 13.87 4.24
CA LEU A 164 -12.09 14.19 5.65
C LEU A 164 -11.03 15.26 5.93
N THR A 165 -10.11 15.53 5.01
CA THR A 165 -9.12 16.61 5.19
C THR A 165 -9.80 17.98 5.29
N ASP A 166 -10.77 18.24 4.42
CA ASP A 166 -11.56 19.47 4.47
C ASP A 166 -12.53 19.48 5.67
N LEU A 167 -13.14 18.33 5.97
CA LEU A 167 -14.04 18.18 7.10
C LEU A 167 -13.33 18.39 8.42
N PHE A 168 -12.08 17.91 8.54
CA PHE A 168 -11.24 18.06 9.72
C PHE A 168 -11.15 19.51 10.17
N THR A 169 -10.72 20.39 9.28
CA THR A 169 -10.59 21.82 9.58
C THR A 169 -11.93 22.46 9.97
N LYS A 170 -13.02 22.10 9.24
CA LYS A 170 -14.36 22.62 9.50
C LYS A 170 -14.92 22.19 10.87
N LYS A 171 -14.62 20.98 11.32
CA LYS A 171 -15.18 20.42 12.57
C LYS A 171 -14.32 20.74 13.79
N SER A 172 -13.00 20.65 13.67
CA SER A 172 -12.09 20.91 14.78
C SER A 172 -11.88 22.40 15.05
N GLY A 173 -12.09 23.26 14.06
CA GLY A 173 -11.76 24.69 14.14
C GLY A 173 -10.24 24.96 14.15
N THR A 174 -9.43 23.95 13.85
CA THR A 174 -7.98 24.09 13.74
C THR A 174 -7.55 24.66 12.39
N SER A 175 -6.26 24.99 12.25
CA SER A 175 -5.68 25.33 10.95
C SER A 175 -5.67 24.12 10.00
N VAL A 176 -5.42 24.36 8.71
CA VAL A 176 -5.17 23.29 7.74
C VAL A 176 -3.93 22.49 8.17
N PRO A 177 -3.97 21.15 8.15
CA PRO A 177 -2.81 20.33 8.47
C PRO A 177 -1.61 20.67 7.59
N ARG A 178 -0.44 20.85 8.22
CA ARG A 178 0.81 21.11 7.48
C ARG A 178 1.31 19.86 6.72
N ARG A 179 0.94 18.68 7.18
CA ARG A 179 1.15 17.39 6.53
C ARG A 179 -0.03 16.48 6.80
N THR A 180 -0.38 15.70 5.80
CA THR A 180 -1.38 14.63 5.89
C THR A 180 -0.71 13.32 5.48
N TYR A 181 -0.86 12.27 6.29
CA TYR A 181 -0.41 10.92 6.01
C TYR A 181 -1.61 10.04 5.72
N LEU A 182 -1.44 9.07 4.83
CA LEU A 182 -2.46 8.05 4.56
C LEU A 182 -1.97 6.71 5.06
N THR A 183 -2.77 6.07 5.89
CA THR A 183 -2.50 4.74 6.42
C THR A 183 -3.69 3.84 6.14
N GLY A 184 -3.46 2.58 5.83
CA GLY A 184 -4.57 1.68 5.53
C GLY A 184 -4.20 0.22 5.61
N ILE A 185 -5.22 -0.61 5.76
CA ILE A 185 -5.10 -2.06 5.93
C ILE A 185 -5.90 -2.80 4.86
N SER A 186 -5.33 -3.89 4.28
CA SER A 186 -6.03 -4.73 3.30
C SER A 186 -6.50 -3.90 2.07
N MET A 187 -7.79 -3.85 1.79
CA MET A 187 -8.36 -2.94 0.79
C MET A 187 -7.99 -1.47 1.04
N GLY A 188 -7.91 -1.04 2.31
CA GLY A 188 -7.45 0.29 2.68
C GLY A 188 -5.95 0.49 2.39
N GLY A 189 -5.16 -0.58 2.43
CA GLY A 189 -3.77 -0.59 1.94
C GLY A 189 -3.70 -0.32 0.44
N HIS A 190 -4.58 -0.94 -0.37
CA HIS A 190 -4.75 -0.63 -1.79
C HIS A 190 -5.11 0.85 -2.00
N ALA A 191 -6.10 1.36 -1.26
CA ALA A 191 -6.47 2.78 -1.29
C ALA A 191 -5.28 3.69 -0.93
N THR A 192 -4.40 3.26 -0.01
CA THR A 192 -3.19 4.00 0.37
C THR A 192 -2.20 4.09 -0.78
N ILE A 193 -1.88 2.98 -1.45
CA ILE A 193 -0.99 2.96 -2.61
C ILE A 193 -1.58 3.82 -3.74
N LEU A 194 -2.88 3.66 -4.02
CA LEU A 194 -3.61 4.44 -5.02
C LEU A 194 -3.55 5.95 -4.71
N GLY A 195 -3.72 6.33 -3.44
CA GLY A 195 -3.65 7.71 -2.98
C GLY A 195 -2.28 8.35 -3.23
N LEU A 196 -1.18 7.63 -2.93
CA LEU A 196 0.18 8.13 -3.21
C LEU A 196 0.48 8.22 -4.70
N HIS A 197 -0.14 7.37 -5.50
CA HIS A 197 -0.01 7.37 -6.95
C HIS A 197 -0.84 8.50 -7.61
N ARG A 198 -2.11 8.65 -7.23
CA ARG A 198 -3.05 9.57 -7.90
C ARG A 198 -3.11 10.97 -7.28
N LEU A 199 -2.82 11.10 -6.00
CA LEU A 199 -2.93 12.33 -5.23
C LEU A 199 -1.61 12.73 -4.56
N PRO A 200 -0.49 12.84 -5.31
CA PRO A 200 0.86 12.99 -4.75
C PRO A 200 1.07 14.30 -4.00
N THR A 201 0.24 15.32 -4.22
CA THR A 201 0.30 16.61 -3.52
C THR A 201 -0.50 16.63 -2.22
N THR A 202 -1.41 15.66 -2.02
CA THR A 202 -2.28 15.58 -0.85
C THR A 202 -1.55 14.96 0.35
N PHE A 203 -0.71 13.96 0.10
CA PHE A 203 -0.07 13.17 1.15
C PHE A 203 1.42 13.44 1.24
N ALA A 204 1.93 13.48 2.46
CA ALA A 204 3.37 13.56 2.74
C ALA A 204 4.05 12.19 2.69
N GLY A 205 3.30 11.12 2.93
CA GLY A 205 3.74 9.74 2.87
C GLY A 205 2.61 8.77 3.20
N GLY A 206 2.84 7.47 3.03
CA GLY A 206 1.85 6.43 3.31
C GLY A 206 2.40 5.18 3.97
N LEU A 207 1.54 4.52 4.75
CA LEU A 207 1.77 3.20 5.34
C LEU A 207 0.65 2.26 4.90
N ALA A 208 0.97 1.33 3.98
CA ALA A 208 0.04 0.36 3.45
C ALA A 208 0.30 -1.02 4.09
N MET A 209 -0.68 -1.56 4.79
CA MET A 209 -0.54 -2.80 5.54
C MET A 209 -1.34 -3.91 4.88
N CYS A 210 -0.71 -5.09 4.66
CA CYS A 210 -1.31 -6.24 3.95
C CYS A 210 -2.11 -5.79 2.73
N ALA A 211 -1.51 -4.89 1.94
CA ALA A 211 -2.21 -4.16 0.90
C ALA A 211 -2.66 -5.07 -0.23
N ALA A 212 -3.96 -5.06 -0.53
CA ALA A 212 -4.48 -5.62 -1.75
C ALA A 212 -4.01 -4.81 -2.98
N GLY A 213 -4.23 -5.33 -4.17
CA GLY A 213 -3.85 -4.69 -5.42
C GLY A 213 -4.74 -5.15 -6.58
N PRO A 214 -4.52 -4.60 -7.79
CA PRO A 214 -5.32 -4.92 -8.97
C PRO A 214 -5.31 -6.40 -9.34
N GLU A 215 -4.19 -7.10 -9.09
CA GLU A 215 -4.00 -8.50 -9.44
C GLU A 215 -4.61 -9.48 -8.43
N LEU A 216 -5.23 -8.99 -7.34
CA LEU A 216 -5.82 -9.86 -6.30
C LEU A 216 -6.86 -10.83 -6.86
N PHE A 217 -7.69 -10.36 -7.77
CA PHE A 217 -8.74 -11.18 -8.38
C PHE A 217 -8.20 -12.14 -9.44
N ASP A 218 -7.06 -11.82 -10.07
CA ASP A 218 -6.33 -12.74 -10.93
C ASP A 218 -5.83 -13.94 -10.11
N TYR A 219 -5.22 -13.66 -8.96
CA TYR A 219 -4.77 -14.68 -8.01
C TYR A 219 -5.91 -15.60 -7.57
N PHE A 220 -7.01 -15.05 -7.06
CA PHE A 220 -8.17 -15.85 -6.63
C PHE A 220 -8.70 -16.73 -7.75
N THR A 221 -8.88 -16.16 -8.94
CA THR A 221 -9.38 -16.90 -10.11
C THR A 221 -8.37 -17.95 -10.56
N GLY A 222 -7.08 -17.68 -10.43
CA GLY A 222 -6.02 -18.63 -10.74
C GLY A 222 -6.04 -19.85 -9.83
N VAL A 223 -6.15 -19.64 -8.51
CA VAL A 223 -6.27 -20.75 -7.55
C VAL A 223 -7.54 -21.56 -7.80
N ALA A 224 -8.68 -20.89 -8.04
CA ALA A 224 -9.94 -21.56 -8.35
C ALA A 224 -9.84 -22.43 -9.61
N ALA A 225 -9.18 -21.94 -10.66
CA ALA A 225 -8.99 -22.69 -11.91
C ALA A 225 -8.08 -23.93 -11.71
N ALA A 226 -7.07 -23.84 -10.84
CA ALA A 226 -6.26 -25.00 -10.46
C ALA A 226 -7.07 -26.00 -9.63
N ALA A 227 -7.90 -25.53 -8.69
CA ALA A 227 -8.76 -26.36 -7.87
C ALA A 227 -9.75 -27.17 -8.73
N GLU A 228 -10.36 -26.57 -9.75
CA GLU A 228 -11.23 -27.29 -10.68
C GLU A 228 -10.53 -28.46 -11.36
N VAL A 229 -9.29 -28.28 -11.80
CA VAL A 229 -8.49 -29.36 -12.45
C VAL A 229 -8.10 -30.44 -11.46
N ILE A 230 -7.63 -30.06 -10.27
CA ILE A 230 -7.14 -30.98 -9.24
C ILE A 230 -8.28 -31.84 -8.68
N THR A 231 -9.44 -31.21 -8.43
CA THR A 231 -10.59 -31.92 -7.84
C THR A 231 -11.47 -32.63 -8.85
N ASP A 232 -11.41 -32.23 -10.13
CA ASP A 232 -12.36 -32.60 -11.18
C ASP A 232 -13.81 -32.13 -10.88
N ILE A 233 -13.92 -31.04 -10.13
CA ILE A 233 -15.20 -30.39 -9.81
C ILE A 233 -15.15 -28.98 -10.42
N ARG A 234 -16.19 -28.62 -11.17
CA ARG A 234 -16.32 -27.27 -11.75
C ARG A 234 -17.25 -26.43 -10.91
N PHE A 235 -16.89 -25.18 -10.75
CA PHE A 235 -17.77 -24.21 -10.13
C PHE A 235 -18.96 -23.88 -11.02
N THR A 236 -20.15 -24.01 -10.45
CA THR A 236 -21.42 -23.65 -11.04
C THR A 236 -21.97 -22.42 -10.33
N PRO A 237 -22.21 -21.29 -11.00
CA PRO A 237 -22.61 -20.03 -10.34
C PRO A 237 -23.80 -20.19 -9.37
N ASP A 238 -24.76 -21.04 -9.72
CA ASP A 238 -25.96 -21.26 -8.92
C ASP A 238 -25.78 -22.31 -7.79
N GLU A 239 -24.68 -23.08 -7.82
CA GLU A 239 -24.38 -24.17 -6.88
C GLU A 239 -23.07 -23.99 -6.10
N ILE A 240 -22.52 -22.80 -6.10
CA ILE A 240 -21.19 -22.50 -5.51
C ILE A 240 -21.00 -23.13 -4.13
N ARG A 241 -22.00 -23.05 -3.25
CA ARG A 241 -21.90 -23.62 -1.90
C ARG A 241 -21.75 -25.13 -1.92
N GLN A 242 -22.54 -25.80 -2.77
CA GLN A 242 -22.49 -27.25 -2.87
C GLN A 242 -21.19 -27.73 -3.50
N ASP A 243 -20.69 -27.00 -4.50
CA ASP A 243 -19.45 -27.32 -5.15
C ASP A 243 -18.26 -27.09 -4.21
N LEU A 244 -18.30 -26.08 -3.36
CA LEU A 244 -17.35 -25.87 -2.27
C LEU A 244 -17.33 -27.01 -1.27
N GLU A 245 -18.50 -27.48 -0.82
CA GLU A 245 -18.60 -28.60 0.11
C GLU A 245 -18.03 -29.89 -0.50
N LYS A 246 -18.32 -30.15 -1.79
CA LYS A 246 -17.74 -31.29 -2.53
C LYS A 246 -16.22 -31.16 -2.64
N MET A 247 -15.70 -29.97 -3.04
CA MET A 247 -14.26 -29.73 -3.16
C MET A 247 -13.55 -29.90 -1.83
N THR A 248 -14.08 -29.35 -0.76
CA THR A 248 -13.53 -29.49 0.59
C THR A 248 -13.43 -30.94 1.01
N GLY A 249 -14.45 -31.77 0.70
CA GLY A 249 -14.42 -33.20 0.93
C GLY A 249 -13.31 -33.94 0.17
N VAL A 250 -12.99 -33.46 -1.06
CA VAL A 250 -11.92 -34.03 -1.89
C VAL A 250 -10.54 -33.59 -1.43
N LEU A 251 -10.38 -32.32 -1.04
CA LEU A 251 -9.09 -31.72 -0.65
C LEU A 251 -8.67 -32.08 0.78
N GLY A 252 -9.63 -32.33 1.67
CA GLY A 252 -9.39 -32.50 3.10
C GLY A 252 -9.12 -31.15 3.78
N HIS A 253 -8.72 -31.18 5.04
CA HIS A 253 -8.48 -30.00 5.87
C HIS A 253 -7.09 -30.04 6.51
N PRO A 254 -6.48 -28.90 6.78
CA PRO A 254 -5.23 -28.86 7.54
C PRO A 254 -5.41 -29.48 8.94
N PRO A 255 -4.43 -30.24 9.44
CA PRO A 255 -3.18 -30.68 8.79
C PRO A 255 -3.37 -31.94 7.94
N GLY A 256 -4.58 -32.49 7.82
CA GLY A 256 -4.91 -33.77 7.18
C GLY A 256 -5.30 -33.65 5.70
N TYR A 257 -4.60 -32.84 4.92
CA TYR A 257 -4.83 -32.77 3.47
C TYR A 257 -4.71 -34.13 2.78
N THR A 258 -5.63 -34.40 1.83
CA THR A 258 -5.48 -35.48 0.87
C THR A 258 -4.30 -35.21 -0.07
N GLU A 259 -3.99 -36.15 -0.97
CA GLU A 259 -3.01 -35.88 -2.03
C GLU A 259 -3.42 -34.68 -2.89
N LYS A 260 -4.69 -34.60 -3.27
CA LYS A 260 -5.27 -33.46 -4.02
C LYS A 260 -5.21 -32.15 -3.22
N GLY A 261 -5.43 -32.21 -1.91
CA GLY A 261 -5.27 -31.06 -1.03
C GLY A 261 -3.82 -30.54 -0.99
N ARG A 262 -2.84 -31.44 -0.93
CA ARG A 262 -1.41 -31.05 -1.00
C ARG A 262 -1.03 -30.50 -2.37
N GLN A 263 -1.61 -31.04 -3.45
CA GLN A 263 -1.39 -30.49 -4.80
C GLN A 263 -1.87 -29.05 -4.87
N LEU A 264 -3.12 -28.75 -4.43
CA LEU A 264 -3.66 -27.39 -4.45
C LEU A 264 -2.88 -26.46 -3.52
N ALA A 265 -2.53 -26.90 -2.34
CA ALA A 265 -1.74 -26.12 -1.40
C ALA A 265 -0.35 -25.74 -1.95
N SER A 266 0.32 -26.68 -2.63
CA SER A 266 1.59 -26.40 -3.31
C SER A 266 1.45 -25.37 -4.42
N VAL A 267 0.41 -25.49 -5.25
CA VAL A 267 0.09 -24.51 -6.29
C VAL A 267 -0.20 -23.13 -5.71
N GLU A 268 -0.98 -23.06 -4.63
CA GLU A 268 -1.33 -21.80 -3.98
C GLU A 268 -0.10 -21.10 -3.38
N ILE A 269 0.80 -21.85 -2.74
CA ILE A 269 2.07 -21.29 -2.26
C ILE A 269 2.89 -20.74 -3.43
N ASP A 270 2.95 -21.45 -4.57
CA ASP A 270 3.73 -21.02 -5.73
C ASP A 270 3.19 -19.71 -6.30
N ILE A 271 1.92 -19.65 -6.66
CA ILE A 271 1.34 -18.46 -7.29
C ILE A 271 1.15 -17.28 -6.33
N SER A 272 1.15 -17.53 -5.03
CA SER A 272 1.07 -16.48 -4.01
C SER A 272 2.41 -15.79 -3.70
N GLY A 273 3.49 -16.13 -4.43
CA GLY A 273 4.81 -15.51 -4.27
C GLY A 273 5.92 -16.48 -3.89
N GLY A 274 5.66 -17.79 -3.99
CA GLY A 274 6.64 -18.85 -3.81
C GLY A 274 6.85 -19.33 -2.37
N PRO A 275 7.75 -20.30 -2.20
CA PRO A 275 8.07 -20.89 -0.89
C PRO A 275 8.66 -19.85 0.08
N ARG A 276 8.09 -19.74 1.28
CA ARG A 276 8.47 -18.75 2.27
C ARG A 276 8.08 -19.19 3.70
N PRO A 277 8.65 -18.58 4.74
CA PRO A 277 8.25 -18.83 6.12
C PRO A 277 6.75 -18.60 6.30
N PHE A 278 6.10 -19.42 7.10
CA PHE A 278 4.67 -19.37 7.42
C PHE A 278 3.68 -19.59 6.25
N ALA A 279 4.14 -19.89 5.03
CA ALA A 279 3.22 -20.17 3.93
C ALA A 279 2.32 -21.40 4.20
N VAL A 280 2.89 -22.45 4.79
CA VAL A 280 2.13 -23.66 5.14
C VAL A 280 1.19 -23.41 6.31
N GLU A 281 1.65 -22.65 7.31
CA GLU A 281 0.85 -22.25 8.47
C GLU A 281 -0.27 -21.29 8.05
N GLY A 282 -0.05 -20.47 7.02
CA GLY A 282 -1.07 -19.63 6.40
C GLY A 282 -2.23 -20.45 5.84
N LEU A 283 -1.94 -21.53 5.14
CA LEU A 283 -2.97 -22.46 4.68
C LEU A 283 -3.82 -23.04 5.82
N ALA A 284 -3.20 -23.29 6.98
CA ALA A 284 -3.91 -23.83 8.15
C ALA A 284 -4.71 -22.75 8.89
N SER A 285 -4.22 -21.52 8.94
CA SER A 285 -4.91 -20.41 9.62
C SER A 285 -6.15 -19.94 8.84
N ASP A 286 -6.11 -20.07 7.52
CA ASP A 286 -7.16 -19.63 6.61
C ASP A 286 -7.98 -20.81 6.03
N GLU A 287 -8.25 -21.83 6.84
CA GLU A 287 -8.96 -23.05 6.45
C GLU A 287 -10.27 -22.79 5.67
N ARG A 288 -11.00 -21.75 6.04
CA ARG A 288 -12.20 -21.30 5.32
C ARG A 288 -11.87 -20.64 3.97
N PHE A 289 -10.64 -20.35 3.77
CA PHE A 289 -10.13 -19.52 2.72
C PHE A 289 -9.85 -20.30 1.43
N LEU A 290 -9.17 -21.45 1.52
CA LEU A 290 -9.09 -22.39 0.39
C LEU A 290 -10.46 -22.59 -0.26
N ALA A 291 -11.51 -22.69 0.57
CA ALA A 291 -12.88 -22.81 0.11
C ALA A 291 -13.39 -21.53 -0.59
N LEU A 292 -13.05 -20.33 -0.09
CA LEU A 292 -13.49 -19.05 -0.69
C LEU A 292 -12.70 -18.71 -1.96
N ILE A 293 -11.41 -18.97 -1.96
CA ILE A 293 -10.55 -18.83 -3.15
C ILE A 293 -11.04 -19.79 -4.23
N ALA A 294 -11.33 -21.03 -3.84
CA ALA A 294 -11.88 -22.04 -4.73
C ALA A 294 -13.26 -21.63 -5.31
N ALA A 295 -14.10 -20.88 -4.57
CA ALA A 295 -15.38 -20.36 -5.09
C ALA A 295 -15.22 -19.27 -6.14
N GLY A 296 -14.04 -18.70 -6.23
CA GLY A 296 -13.74 -17.64 -7.19
C GLY A 296 -14.18 -16.24 -6.75
N ALA A 297 -13.51 -15.27 -7.29
CA ALA A 297 -13.67 -13.83 -7.04
C ALA A 297 -15.11 -13.27 -7.07
N PRO A 298 -16.07 -13.76 -7.87
CA PRO A 298 -17.41 -13.17 -7.94
C PRO A 298 -18.19 -13.19 -6.62
N ALA A 299 -17.92 -14.19 -5.76
CA ALA A 299 -18.65 -14.33 -4.49
C ALA A 299 -18.16 -13.37 -3.39
N ILE A 300 -16.93 -12.89 -3.48
CA ILE A 300 -16.27 -12.10 -2.44
C ILE A 300 -16.46 -10.59 -2.66
N ALA A 301 -16.53 -10.19 -3.88
CA ALA A 301 -16.34 -8.81 -4.23
C ALA A 301 -17.64 -7.98 -4.26
N GLY A 302 -18.78 -8.52 -3.94
CA GLY A 302 -20.05 -7.79 -3.82
C GLY A 302 -20.52 -7.15 -5.12
N ASN A 303 -20.08 -5.95 -5.44
CA ASN A 303 -20.42 -5.22 -6.67
C ASN A 303 -19.31 -5.36 -7.73
N THR A 304 -19.12 -6.56 -8.24
CA THR A 304 -17.87 -6.95 -8.91
C THR A 304 -17.90 -7.11 -10.41
N ALA A 305 -18.99 -6.84 -11.07
CA ALA A 305 -19.04 -7.02 -12.52
C ALA A 305 -17.86 -6.32 -13.24
N PRO A 306 -17.51 -5.06 -12.96
CA PRO A 306 -16.32 -4.41 -13.52
C PRO A 306 -15.01 -5.12 -13.14
N LEU A 307 -14.81 -5.41 -11.86
CA LEU A 307 -13.59 -6.07 -11.36
C LEU A 307 -13.38 -7.44 -12.01
N TYR A 308 -14.46 -8.25 -12.05
CA TYR A 308 -14.40 -9.59 -12.65
C TYR A 308 -14.19 -9.57 -14.16
N ARG A 309 -14.67 -8.56 -14.88
CA ARG A 309 -14.39 -8.39 -16.30
C ARG A 309 -12.91 -8.13 -16.55
N GLY A 310 -12.23 -7.39 -15.67
CA GLY A 310 -10.80 -7.11 -15.77
C GLY A 310 -9.89 -8.29 -15.42
N VAL A 311 -10.40 -9.36 -14.79
CA VAL A 311 -9.57 -10.51 -14.37
C VAL A 311 -8.91 -11.19 -15.56
N ASP A 312 -7.60 -11.41 -15.47
CA ASP A 312 -6.78 -12.08 -16.47
C ASP A 312 -5.82 -13.07 -15.82
N THR A 313 -6.02 -14.34 -16.10
CA THR A 313 -5.16 -15.42 -15.61
C THR A 313 -4.18 -15.94 -16.67
N THR A 314 -4.09 -15.29 -17.82
CA THR A 314 -3.21 -15.75 -18.92
C THR A 314 -1.73 -15.63 -18.59
N HIS A 315 -1.38 -14.74 -17.67
CA HIS A 315 -0.01 -14.51 -17.20
C HIS A 315 0.42 -15.46 -16.06
N ILE A 316 -0.52 -16.12 -15.38
CA ILE A 316 -0.22 -17.00 -14.24
C ILE A 316 0.51 -18.25 -14.77
N ARG A 317 1.55 -18.65 -14.07
CA ARG A 317 2.26 -19.92 -14.27
C ARG A 317 1.93 -20.83 -13.09
N TYR A 318 1.58 -22.07 -13.41
CA TYR A 318 1.19 -23.04 -12.40
C TYR A 318 2.32 -24.06 -12.18
N ALA A 319 2.89 -24.02 -11.01
CA ALA A 319 3.86 -24.99 -10.58
C ALA A 319 3.40 -25.67 -9.26
N LEU A 320 3.88 -26.86 -9.02
CA LEU A 320 3.69 -27.58 -7.76
C LEU A 320 4.89 -28.45 -7.47
N ASP A 321 5.05 -28.81 -6.19
CA ASP A 321 6.17 -29.64 -5.71
C ASP A 321 6.16 -31.01 -6.39
N GLU A 322 7.37 -31.56 -6.64
CA GLU A 322 7.52 -32.90 -7.19
C GLU A 322 7.04 -33.98 -6.22
N GLY A 323 6.59 -35.11 -6.75
CA GLY A 323 6.16 -36.25 -5.96
C GLY A 323 4.72 -36.19 -5.46
N LEU A 324 3.93 -35.23 -5.92
CA LEU A 324 2.51 -35.09 -5.58
C LEU A 324 1.53 -35.82 -6.53
N GLY A 325 2.03 -36.68 -7.43
CA GLY A 325 1.18 -37.44 -8.36
C GLY A 325 0.65 -36.63 -9.56
N LEU A 326 0.75 -35.30 -9.53
CA LEU A 326 0.44 -34.39 -10.64
C LEU A 326 1.71 -33.64 -11.03
N THR A 327 1.90 -33.34 -12.30
CA THR A 327 3.04 -32.55 -12.76
C THR A 327 2.62 -31.10 -13.11
N SER A 328 3.49 -30.14 -12.87
CA SER A 328 3.28 -28.74 -13.26
C SER A 328 2.90 -28.63 -14.75
N ALA A 329 3.59 -29.38 -15.64
CA ALA A 329 3.29 -29.36 -17.06
C ALA A 329 1.89 -29.91 -17.41
N SER A 330 1.38 -30.88 -16.65
CA SER A 330 0.03 -31.42 -16.85
C SER A 330 -1.02 -30.40 -16.37
N LEU A 331 -0.83 -29.83 -15.18
CA LEU A 331 -1.70 -28.80 -14.64
C LEU A 331 -1.77 -27.58 -15.58
N GLU A 332 -0.61 -27.08 -16.02
CA GLU A 332 -0.47 -25.92 -16.89
C GLU A 332 -1.26 -26.07 -18.20
N ARG A 333 -1.29 -27.28 -18.77
CA ARG A 333 -2.07 -27.57 -19.99
C ARG A 333 -3.58 -27.70 -19.74
N SER A 334 -3.98 -28.08 -18.53
CA SER A 334 -5.37 -28.41 -18.22
C SER A 334 -6.15 -27.24 -17.63
N VAL A 335 -5.46 -26.25 -17.04
CA VAL A 335 -6.09 -25.08 -16.43
C VAL A 335 -6.75 -24.21 -17.51
N ARG A 336 -8.02 -23.89 -17.29
CA ARG A 336 -8.72 -22.90 -18.11
C ARG A 336 -8.27 -21.49 -17.72
N ARG A 337 -7.84 -20.75 -18.71
CA ARG A 337 -7.42 -19.36 -18.50
C ARG A 337 -8.53 -18.40 -18.84
N LYS A 338 -8.66 -17.35 -18.05
CA LYS A 338 -9.53 -16.23 -18.35
C LYS A 338 -8.67 -15.10 -18.94
N SER A 339 -9.07 -14.58 -20.09
CA SER A 339 -8.51 -13.35 -20.63
C SER A 339 -9.35 -12.17 -20.14
N GLY A 340 -8.69 -11.15 -19.61
CA GLY A 340 -9.34 -9.93 -19.19
C GLY A 340 -9.96 -9.18 -20.35
N ASP A 341 -11.11 -8.55 -20.09
CA ASP A 341 -11.75 -7.66 -21.05
C ASP A 341 -10.90 -6.39 -21.21
N PRO A 342 -10.43 -6.05 -22.43
CA PRO A 342 -9.59 -4.88 -22.65
C PRO A 342 -10.18 -3.55 -22.16
N GLU A 343 -11.51 -3.41 -22.11
CA GLU A 343 -12.17 -2.21 -21.58
C GLU A 343 -12.03 -2.08 -20.07
N TYR A 344 -11.73 -3.19 -19.37
CA TYR A 344 -11.65 -3.27 -17.91
C TYR A 344 -10.25 -3.61 -17.41
N ARG A 345 -9.25 -3.61 -18.29
CA ARG A 345 -7.88 -3.94 -17.93
C ARG A 345 -6.87 -3.03 -18.60
N GLY A 346 -5.72 -2.88 -17.95
CA GLY A 346 -4.59 -2.12 -18.49
C GLY A 346 -4.80 -0.62 -18.39
N GLU A 347 -4.09 0.11 -19.26
CA GLU A 347 -4.08 1.59 -19.25
C GLU A 347 -5.40 2.23 -19.70
N HIS A 348 -6.32 1.45 -20.26
CA HIS A 348 -7.59 1.91 -20.80
C HIS A 348 -8.78 1.71 -19.86
N THR A 349 -8.58 1.03 -18.74
CA THR A 349 -9.69 0.86 -17.79
C THR A 349 -10.12 2.21 -17.22
N PRO A 350 -11.43 2.49 -17.15
CA PRO A 350 -11.91 3.70 -16.49
C PRO A 350 -11.79 3.62 -14.95
N TYR A 351 -11.55 2.43 -14.40
CA TYR A 351 -11.56 2.19 -12.96
C TYR A 351 -10.15 2.02 -12.40
N GLU A 352 -9.77 2.91 -11.51
CA GLU A 352 -8.44 2.94 -10.92
C GLU A 352 -8.11 1.71 -10.07
N GLU A 353 -9.11 1.08 -9.46
CA GLU A 353 -8.95 -0.12 -8.66
C GLU A 353 -8.53 -1.35 -9.47
N ILE A 354 -8.74 -1.31 -10.78
CA ILE A 354 -8.44 -2.41 -11.70
C ILE A 354 -7.18 -2.11 -12.51
N ALA A 355 -6.81 -0.84 -12.62
CA ALA A 355 -5.63 -0.43 -13.35
C ALA A 355 -4.37 -0.97 -12.65
N PRO A 356 -3.46 -1.62 -13.38
CA PRO A 356 -2.18 -2.04 -12.81
C PRO A 356 -1.44 -0.85 -12.19
N PHE A 357 -0.77 -1.07 -11.07
CA PHE A 357 0.11 -0.04 -10.52
C PHE A 357 1.24 0.24 -11.51
N ASP A 358 1.36 1.50 -11.94
CA ASP A 358 2.45 1.92 -12.81
C ASP A 358 3.73 2.29 -12.04
N GLY A 359 3.71 2.18 -10.72
CA GLY A 359 4.84 2.41 -9.83
C GLY A 359 5.24 3.87 -9.65
N ARG A 360 4.51 4.82 -10.22
CA ARG A 360 4.86 6.26 -10.17
C ARG A 360 4.44 6.92 -8.86
N ILE A 361 4.87 6.36 -7.72
CA ILE A 361 4.75 7.03 -6.43
C ILE A 361 5.69 8.23 -6.37
N GLU A 362 5.27 9.31 -5.70
CA GLU A 362 6.05 10.54 -5.56
C GLU A 362 6.36 10.88 -4.10
N ARG A 363 5.92 10.04 -3.17
CA ARG A 363 6.10 10.21 -1.73
C ARG A 363 6.56 8.91 -1.09
N PRO A 364 7.23 8.98 0.06
CA PRO A 364 7.61 7.80 0.82
C PRO A 364 6.43 6.85 1.08
N LEU A 365 6.62 5.58 0.76
CA LEU A 365 5.68 4.49 1.02
C LEU A 365 6.39 3.39 1.80
N ILE A 366 5.86 3.06 2.97
CA ILE A 366 6.21 1.84 3.70
C ILE A 366 5.07 0.84 3.53
N THR A 367 5.40 -0.41 3.22
CA THR A 367 4.43 -1.51 3.28
C THR A 367 4.78 -2.49 4.39
N LEU A 368 3.75 -3.08 5.00
CA LEU A 368 3.86 -4.22 5.90
C LEU A 368 3.08 -5.39 5.34
N HIS A 369 3.67 -6.59 5.31
CA HIS A 369 3.01 -7.78 4.80
C HIS A 369 3.30 -9.03 5.63
N GLY A 370 2.31 -9.92 5.78
CA GLY A 370 2.51 -11.21 6.44
C GLY A 370 3.10 -12.23 5.48
N THR A 371 4.16 -12.94 5.89
CA THR A 371 4.74 -13.99 5.03
C THR A 371 3.76 -15.14 4.78
N GLY A 372 2.86 -15.43 5.72
CA GLY A 372 1.84 -16.47 5.61
C GLY A 372 0.46 -15.94 5.19
N ASP A 373 0.36 -14.71 4.72
CA ASP A 373 -0.88 -14.17 4.19
C ASP A 373 -1.19 -14.79 2.80
N LEU A 374 -2.28 -15.53 2.71
CA LEU A 374 -2.78 -16.14 1.48
C LEU A 374 -4.10 -15.52 1.04
N TRP A 375 -4.68 -14.63 1.86
CA TRP A 375 -5.82 -13.82 1.45
C TRP A 375 -5.39 -12.68 0.54
N VAL A 376 -4.37 -11.97 0.93
CA VAL A 376 -3.66 -11.02 0.09
C VAL A 376 -2.25 -11.53 -0.07
N PRO A 377 -1.90 -12.14 -1.20
CA PRO A 377 -0.63 -12.85 -1.34
C PRO A 377 0.55 -11.88 -1.45
N ILE A 378 1.72 -12.34 -0.98
CA ILE A 378 2.95 -11.54 -1.06
C ILE A 378 3.39 -11.26 -2.51
N SER A 379 2.88 -12.00 -3.49
CA SER A 379 3.08 -11.71 -4.92
C SER A 379 2.63 -10.30 -5.30
N LEU A 380 1.67 -9.69 -4.57
CA LEU A 380 1.28 -8.30 -4.78
C LEU A 380 2.37 -7.31 -4.33
N GLU A 381 3.10 -7.62 -3.26
CA GLU A 381 4.30 -6.85 -2.86
C GLU A 381 5.41 -6.95 -3.91
N GLN A 382 5.59 -8.14 -4.52
CA GLN A 382 6.55 -8.36 -5.60
C GLN A 382 6.14 -7.55 -6.84
N SER A 383 4.86 -7.58 -7.25
CA SER A 383 4.33 -6.78 -8.35
C SER A 383 4.52 -5.28 -8.11
N LEU A 384 4.21 -4.80 -6.91
CA LEU A 384 4.44 -3.39 -6.53
C LEU A 384 5.92 -3.00 -6.65
N LYS A 385 6.83 -3.84 -6.14
CA LYS A 385 8.28 -3.62 -6.23
C LYS A 385 8.73 -3.48 -7.69
N HIS A 386 8.30 -4.40 -8.54
CA HIS A 386 8.65 -4.38 -9.96
C HIS A 386 8.10 -3.14 -10.68
N ALA A 387 6.85 -2.76 -10.39
CA ALA A 387 6.25 -1.56 -10.96
C ALA A 387 7.01 -0.28 -10.54
N VAL A 388 7.33 -0.16 -9.25
CA VAL A 388 8.08 0.98 -8.70
C VAL A 388 9.50 1.04 -9.27
N ALA A 389 10.18 -0.10 -9.41
CA ALA A 389 11.50 -0.19 -10.03
C ALA A 389 11.45 0.22 -11.51
N LYS A 390 10.48 -0.28 -12.27
CA LYS A 390 10.25 0.09 -13.68
C LYS A 390 10.02 1.60 -13.84
N ALA A 391 9.39 2.23 -12.85
CA ALA A 391 9.16 3.67 -12.83
C ALA A 391 10.37 4.49 -12.33
N GLY A 392 11.46 3.85 -11.87
CA GLY A 392 12.66 4.51 -11.31
C GLY A 392 12.36 5.19 -9.97
N ARG A 393 11.48 4.60 -9.15
CA ARG A 393 11.01 5.15 -7.87
C ARG A 393 11.39 4.31 -6.64
N GLU A 394 12.31 3.38 -6.76
CA GLU A 394 12.72 2.42 -5.71
C GLU A 394 13.14 3.11 -4.41
N LYS A 395 13.67 4.34 -4.53
CA LYS A 395 14.07 5.15 -3.37
C LYS A 395 12.90 5.63 -2.53
N LEU A 396 11.67 5.53 -3.04
CA LEU A 396 10.44 5.94 -2.36
C LEU A 396 9.64 4.77 -1.79
N LEU A 397 10.07 3.52 -1.98
CA LEU A 397 9.42 2.32 -1.45
C LEU A 397 10.32 1.63 -0.43
N THR A 398 9.75 1.27 0.72
CA THR A 398 10.35 0.36 1.70
C THR A 398 9.32 -0.70 2.06
N GLN A 399 9.64 -1.98 1.81
CA GLN A 399 8.76 -3.11 2.06
C GLN A 399 9.28 -3.89 3.26
N ARG A 400 8.40 -4.22 4.19
CA ARG A 400 8.70 -5.04 5.37
C ARG A 400 7.74 -6.19 5.45
N VAL A 401 8.26 -7.37 5.73
CA VAL A 401 7.44 -8.55 5.96
C VAL A 401 7.55 -9.01 7.40
N MET A 402 6.47 -9.59 7.91
CA MET A 402 6.36 -10.15 9.26
C MET A 402 6.10 -11.64 9.17
N ARG A 403 6.72 -12.41 10.06
CA ARG A 403 6.56 -13.86 10.16
C ARG A 403 5.29 -14.21 10.91
N ILE A 404 4.17 -14.03 10.23
CA ILE A 404 2.83 -14.32 10.73
C ILE A 404 2.07 -15.18 9.72
N ALA A 405 1.25 -16.09 10.22
CA ALA A 405 0.24 -16.78 9.44
C ALA A 405 -1.05 -15.92 9.44
N GLY A 406 -1.77 -15.94 8.33
CA GLY A 406 -3.04 -15.23 8.21
C GLY A 406 -2.92 -13.76 7.82
N HIS A 407 -4.09 -13.17 7.57
CA HIS A 407 -4.22 -11.84 6.98
C HIS A 407 -4.12 -10.74 8.02
N CYS A 408 -3.25 -9.75 7.79
CA CYS A 408 -3.16 -8.49 8.55
C CYS A 408 -2.89 -8.62 10.06
N GLY A 409 -2.30 -9.72 10.53
CA GLY A 409 -2.08 -10.02 11.95
C GLY A 409 -0.97 -9.23 12.64
N PHE A 410 -0.72 -7.97 12.25
CA PHE A 410 0.37 -7.15 12.80
C PHE A 410 0.10 -6.75 14.25
N SER A 411 1.14 -6.84 15.09
CA SER A 411 1.10 -6.31 16.45
C SER A 411 1.10 -4.77 16.45
N GLN A 412 0.63 -4.16 17.53
CA GLN A 412 0.71 -2.69 17.67
C GLN A 412 2.16 -2.18 17.62
N PRO A 413 3.16 -2.79 18.30
CA PRO A 413 4.56 -2.39 18.18
C PRO A 413 5.09 -2.39 16.75
N GLU A 414 4.74 -3.38 15.92
CA GLU A 414 5.14 -3.43 14.50
C GLU A 414 4.55 -2.27 13.71
N GLN A 415 3.26 -1.98 13.89
CA GLN A 415 2.58 -0.86 13.25
C GLN A 415 3.14 0.49 13.69
N ILE A 416 3.36 0.68 14.99
CA ILE A 416 3.94 1.90 15.56
C ILE A 416 5.34 2.13 15.01
N LYS A 417 6.18 1.09 15.01
CA LYS A 417 7.54 1.21 14.46
C LYS A 417 7.55 1.62 13.00
N ALA A 418 6.68 1.02 12.19
CA ALA A 418 6.58 1.38 10.78
C ALA A 418 6.08 2.81 10.57
N PHE A 419 5.09 3.25 11.37
CA PHE A 419 4.59 4.61 11.33
C PHE A 419 5.67 5.61 11.74
N ASP A 420 6.37 5.40 12.84
CA ASP A 420 7.43 6.29 13.31
C ASP A 420 8.60 6.38 12.33
N ASP A 421 8.93 5.27 11.67
CA ASP A 421 9.94 5.23 10.61
C ASP A 421 9.47 6.03 9.38
N LEU A 422 8.19 5.95 9.00
CA LEU A 422 7.61 6.79 7.94
C LEU A 422 7.72 8.28 8.29
N ILE A 423 7.37 8.65 9.53
CA ILE A 423 7.45 10.03 9.98
C ILE A 423 8.88 10.56 9.91
N ARG A 424 9.86 9.80 10.40
CA ARG A 424 11.29 10.16 10.28
C ARG A 424 11.72 10.28 8.84
N TRP A 425 11.31 9.34 7.99
CA TRP A 425 11.65 9.40 6.57
C TRP A 425 11.12 10.67 5.90
N VAL A 426 9.86 11.01 6.15
CA VAL A 426 9.24 12.22 5.60
C VAL A 426 9.87 13.51 6.14
N ARG A 427 10.21 13.55 7.44
CA ARG A 427 10.74 14.75 8.09
C ARG A 427 12.23 14.96 7.86
N ASP A 428 13.00 13.88 7.91
CA ASP A 428 14.47 13.92 7.98
C ASP A 428 15.14 13.36 6.72
N GLY A 429 14.34 12.80 5.78
CA GLY A 429 14.85 12.18 4.56
C GLY A 429 15.54 10.83 4.78
N GLN A 430 15.47 10.26 5.98
CA GLN A 430 16.12 9.00 6.34
C GLN A 430 15.24 7.81 5.94
N ARG A 431 15.50 7.25 4.77
CA ARG A 431 14.79 6.04 4.34
C ARG A 431 15.09 4.88 5.29
N PRO A 432 14.06 4.23 5.84
CA PRO A 432 14.25 3.08 6.72
C PRO A 432 14.58 1.81 5.92
N ASP A 433 15.15 0.83 6.62
CA ASP A 433 15.42 -0.50 6.08
C ASP A 433 14.13 -1.27 5.79
N GLY A 434 14.22 -2.17 4.80
CA GLY A 434 13.18 -3.11 4.40
C GLY A 434 13.73 -4.51 4.13
N ASP A 435 12.84 -5.43 3.79
CA ASP A 435 13.15 -6.78 3.30
C ASP A 435 13.21 -6.81 1.78
N ASP A 436 13.90 -7.81 1.23
CA ASP A 436 13.81 -8.18 -0.17
C ASP A 436 12.68 -9.20 -0.36
N VAL A 437 11.63 -8.80 -1.10
CA VAL A 437 10.45 -9.64 -1.33
C VAL A 437 10.55 -10.51 -2.60
N ASP A 438 11.61 -10.35 -3.40
CA ASP A 438 11.85 -11.14 -4.64
C ASP A 438 12.95 -12.19 -4.50
N GLY A 439 13.82 -12.03 -3.54
CA GLY A 439 14.96 -12.93 -3.34
C GLY A 439 14.61 -14.20 -2.59
N SER A 440 15.61 -14.80 -1.97
CA SER A 440 15.37 -15.90 -1.04
C SER A 440 14.56 -15.41 0.16
N MET A 441 13.31 -15.86 0.26
CA MET A 441 12.41 -15.51 1.36
C MET A 441 12.76 -16.19 2.69
N ALA A 442 13.78 -17.06 2.75
CA ALA A 442 14.12 -17.83 3.95
C ALA A 442 14.40 -16.95 5.18
N ASP A 443 14.98 -15.79 4.98
CA ASP A 443 15.32 -14.83 6.04
C ASP A 443 14.31 -13.66 6.13
N ALA A 444 13.33 -13.60 5.24
CA ALA A 444 12.35 -12.55 5.25
C ALA A 444 11.56 -12.50 6.57
N GLY A 445 11.32 -11.29 7.06
CA GLY A 445 10.57 -11.05 8.29
C GLY A 445 11.36 -11.24 9.59
N LYS A 446 12.59 -11.74 9.58
CA LYS A 446 13.38 -11.88 10.82
C LYS A 446 13.66 -10.56 11.52
N ARG A 447 13.77 -9.47 10.76
CA ARG A 447 14.20 -8.15 11.27
C ARG A 447 13.06 -7.32 11.84
N PHE A 448 11.84 -7.58 11.42
CA PHE A 448 10.70 -6.68 11.68
C PHE A 448 9.58 -7.35 12.48
N THR A 449 9.58 -8.67 12.62
CA THR A 449 8.64 -9.41 13.47
C THR A 449 8.97 -9.20 14.96
N ASP A 450 8.00 -8.84 15.77
CA ASP A 450 8.15 -8.64 17.21
C ASP A 450 7.06 -9.38 18.00
N PRO A 451 7.40 -10.27 18.94
CA PRO A 451 8.73 -10.84 19.11
C PRO A 451 9.06 -11.91 18.07
N LEU A 452 10.29 -11.91 17.59
CA LEU A 452 10.78 -13.01 16.76
C LEU A 452 10.87 -14.28 17.60
N ARG A 453 10.23 -15.37 17.16
CA ARG A 453 10.24 -16.66 17.84
C ARG A 453 11.46 -17.47 17.41
N GLU A 454 12.22 -18.01 18.36
CA GLU A 454 13.42 -18.83 18.08
C GLU A 454 13.11 -20.09 17.25
N ASN A 455 11.92 -20.65 17.43
CA ASN A 455 11.44 -21.84 16.73
C ASN A 455 10.37 -21.50 15.68
N ASP A 456 10.61 -20.45 14.89
CA ASP A 456 9.72 -20.15 13.78
C ASP A 456 9.58 -21.39 12.88
N PRO A 457 8.36 -21.83 12.56
CA PRO A 457 8.16 -22.95 11.67
C PRO A 457 8.81 -22.67 10.32
N GLY A 458 9.64 -23.61 9.89
CA GLY A 458 10.36 -23.52 8.62
C GLY A 458 9.52 -23.85 7.40
N GLY A 459 8.20 -23.65 7.44
CA GLY A 459 7.23 -24.02 6.43
C GLY A 459 7.48 -23.41 5.05
N LEU A 460 8.52 -23.89 4.37
CA LEU A 460 8.88 -23.40 3.04
C LEU A 460 8.18 -24.18 1.92
N ARG A 461 7.82 -25.44 2.16
CA ARG A 461 7.20 -26.34 1.17
C ARG A 461 6.18 -27.26 1.82
N ILE A 462 5.17 -27.65 1.04
CA ILE A 462 4.14 -28.65 1.44
C ILE A 462 4.74 -30.05 1.60
N VAL A 463 5.71 -30.40 0.79
CA VAL A 463 6.39 -31.69 0.83
C VAL A 463 7.80 -31.48 1.36
N ALA A 464 8.14 -32.16 2.45
CA ALA A 464 9.52 -32.19 2.91
C ALA A 464 10.41 -32.78 1.80
N PRO A 465 11.57 -32.20 1.50
CA PRO A 465 12.49 -32.78 0.53
C PRO A 465 12.76 -34.23 0.93
N MET A 466 12.55 -35.17 0.00
CA MET A 466 12.92 -36.57 0.23
C MET A 466 14.41 -36.58 0.65
N LYS A 467 14.67 -37.04 1.86
CA LYS A 467 16.06 -37.33 2.27
C LYS A 467 16.61 -38.32 1.26
N ARG A 468 17.55 -37.87 0.43
CA ARG A 468 18.34 -38.74 -0.44
C ARG A 468 19.28 -39.62 0.39
#